data_376689e4d359f4bf83277597296c2aa8
#
_entry.id   376689e4d359f4bf83277597296c2aa8
#
_cell.length_a   1.000
_cell.length_b   1.000
_cell.length_c   1.000
_cell.angle_alpha   90.00
_cell.angle_beta   90.00
_cell.angle_gamma   90.00
#
_symmetry.space_group_name_H-M   'P 1'
#
loop_
_entity.id
_entity.type
_entity.pdbx_description
1 polymer ?
#
loop_
_entity_poly.entity_id
_entity_poly.type
_entity_poly.pdbx_seq_one_letter_code
_entity_poly.pdbx_strand_id
1 'polypeptide(L)'
;PETRVKAFVDAHEEWIECALEKARVRRESTIFVTPEEAEVLRSKAKEVLIPRVYELAQQFGFKPCGVTIRHQKTRWGSCSARQTLSLNCQLMLLPEELRDYIIVHELCHLKHLNHGPAFWALVQKCLPNALTLRRELRTYIIQPLDNKHVHEELL
;
A
#
# COMPACT_ATOMS: atom_id res chain seq x y z
N PRO A 1 12.73 -21.61 -33.04
CA PRO A 1 12.55 -20.80 -31.85
C PRO A 1 12.02 -19.40 -32.18
N GLU A 2 12.62 -18.65 -33.11
CA GLU A 2 12.23 -17.29 -33.49
C GLU A 2 10.81 -17.19 -34.10
N THR A 3 10.42 -18.15 -34.90
CA THR A 3 9.09 -18.21 -35.53
C THR A 3 7.95 -18.36 -34.53
N ARG A 4 8.19 -19.05 -33.39
CA ARG A 4 7.20 -19.20 -32.32
C ARG A 4 7.04 -17.93 -31.50
N VAL A 5 8.13 -17.23 -31.26
CA VAL A 5 8.12 -15.94 -30.53
C VAL A 5 7.39 -14.91 -31.37
N LYS A 6 7.67 -14.84 -32.67
CA LYS A 6 7.00 -13.92 -33.60
C LYS A 6 5.50 -14.19 -33.66
N ALA A 7 5.09 -15.43 -33.82
CA ALA A 7 3.66 -15.81 -33.85
C ALA A 7 2.95 -15.49 -32.54
N PHE A 8 3.63 -15.61 -31.38
CA PHE A 8 3.08 -15.22 -30.09
C PHE A 8 2.91 -13.70 -29.97
N VAL A 9 3.93 -12.93 -30.41
CA VAL A 9 3.87 -11.46 -30.42
C VAL A 9 2.74 -10.98 -31.32
N ASP A 10 2.66 -11.47 -32.55
CA ASP A 10 1.64 -11.09 -33.53
C ASP A 10 0.21 -11.40 -33.02
N ALA A 11 0.03 -12.52 -32.31
CA ALA A 11 -1.26 -12.91 -31.72
C ALA A 11 -1.66 -12.06 -30.48
N HIS A 12 -0.72 -11.35 -29.84
CA HIS A 12 -0.94 -10.60 -28.61
C HIS A 12 -0.55 -9.11 -28.73
N GLU A 13 -0.38 -8.64 -29.96
CA GLU A 13 0.11 -7.28 -30.25
C GLU A 13 -0.71 -6.20 -29.55
N GLU A 14 -2.04 -6.23 -29.67
CA GLU A 14 -2.92 -5.25 -29.00
C GLU A 14 -2.79 -5.32 -27.47
N TRP A 15 -2.66 -6.50 -26.91
CA TRP A 15 -2.47 -6.67 -25.46
C TRP A 15 -1.11 -6.14 -25.01
N ILE A 16 -0.05 -6.40 -25.79
CA ILE A 16 1.31 -5.94 -25.53
C ILE A 16 1.35 -4.41 -25.60
N GLU A 17 0.77 -3.81 -26.64
CA GLU A 17 0.69 -2.36 -26.78
C GLU A 17 -0.07 -1.72 -25.62
N CYS A 18 -1.22 -2.27 -25.23
CA CYS A 18 -1.99 -1.80 -24.09
C CYS A 18 -1.21 -1.92 -22.78
N ALA A 19 -0.46 -2.99 -22.58
CA ALA A 19 0.38 -3.20 -21.40
C ALA A 19 1.57 -2.22 -21.35
N LEU A 20 2.21 -1.98 -22.50
CA LEU A 20 3.30 -1.00 -22.65
C LEU A 20 2.81 0.43 -22.42
N GLU A 21 1.65 0.79 -22.96
CA GLU A 21 1.06 2.11 -22.74
C GLU A 21 0.70 2.34 -21.28
N LYS A 22 0.08 1.36 -20.63
CA LYS A 22 -0.17 1.41 -19.18
C LYS A 22 1.11 1.53 -18.37
N ALA A 23 2.18 0.84 -18.77
CA ALA A 23 3.49 0.94 -18.13
C ALA A 23 4.12 2.32 -18.35
N ARG A 24 3.96 2.90 -19.56
CA ARG A 24 4.43 4.25 -19.90
C ARG A 24 3.72 5.31 -19.09
N VAL A 25 2.39 5.30 -19.07
CA VAL A 25 1.56 6.23 -18.28
C VAL A 25 1.91 6.13 -16.80
N ARG A 26 2.09 4.90 -16.28
CA ARG A 26 2.49 4.65 -14.91
C ARG A 26 3.89 5.21 -14.60
N ARG A 27 4.82 5.15 -15.55
CA ARG A 27 6.19 5.68 -15.43
C ARG A 27 6.21 7.20 -15.46
N GLU A 28 5.42 7.82 -16.36
CA GLU A 28 5.30 9.27 -16.49
C GLU A 28 4.55 9.92 -15.34
N SER A 29 3.60 9.19 -14.73
CA SER A 29 2.83 9.63 -13.56
C SER A 29 3.48 9.25 -12.21
N THR A 30 4.63 8.57 -12.21
CA THR A 30 5.32 8.20 -10.98
C THR A 30 5.97 9.45 -10.38
N ILE A 31 5.36 9.97 -9.33
CA ILE A 31 5.96 11.00 -8.47
C ILE A 31 6.94 10.28 -7.55
N PHE A 32 8.20 10.72 -7.55
CA PHE A 32 9.18 10.21 -6.60
C PHE A 32 9.07 11.00 -5.29
N VAL A 33 9.28 10.31 -4.19
CA VAL A 33 9.35 10.93 -2.86
C VAL A 33 10.82 11.09 -2.50
N THR A 34 11.27 12.32 -2.26
CA THR A 34 12.65 12.55 -1.80
C THR A 34 12.86 11.99 -0.38
N PRO A 35 14.12 11.71 0.03
CA PRO A 35 14.40 11.27 1.40
C PRO A 35 13.87 12.26 2.46
N GLU A 36 13.96 13.57 2.22
CA GLU A 36 13.47 14.63 3.08
C GLU A 36 11.95 14.61 3.18
N GLU A 37 11.25 14.50 2.05
CA GLU A 37 9.80 14.36 2.00
C GLU A 37 9.34 13.08 2.71
N ALA A 38 10.07 11.99 2.55
CA ALA A 38 9.77 10.73 3.24
C ALA A 38 9.90 10.88 4.77
N GLU A 39 10.85 11.66 5.27
CA GLU A 39 11.00 11.90 6.71
C GLU A 39 9.88 12.81 7.24
N VAL A 40 9.51 13.85 6.49
CA VAL A 40 8.35 14.70 6.82
C VAL A 40 7.06 13.88 6.86
N LEU A 41 6.84 13.03 5.83
CA LEU A 41 5.68 12.13 5.79
C LEU A 41 5.69 11.15 6.96
N ARG A 42 6.86 10.63 7.34
CA ARG A 42 6.99 9.70 8.47
C ARG A 42 6.65 10.37 9.79
N SER A 43 7.15 11.59 10.02
CA SER A 43 6.83 12.35 11.23
C SER A 43 5.33 12.62 11.34
N LYS A 44 4.74 13.15 10.27
CA LYS A 44 3.30 13.41 10.19
C LYS A 44 2.46 12.15 10.34
N ALA A 45 2.90 11.05 9.72
CA ALA A 45 2.22 9.76 9.82
C ALA A 45 2.21 9.20 11.26
N LYS A 46 3.29 9.39 12.02
CA LYS A 46 3.32 9.00 13.45
C LYS A 46 2.26 9.76 14.25
N GLU A 47 2.13 11.05 14.04
CA GLU A 47 1.18 11.91 14.75
C GLU A 47 -0.28 11.58 14.43
N VAL A 48 -0.56 11.18 13.17
CA VAL A 48 -1.94 10.95 12.69
C VAL A 48 -2.33 9.47 12.76
N LEU A 49 -1.48 8.56 12.24
CA LEU A 49 -1.87 7.16 12.06
C LEU A 49 -1.80 6.36 13.36
N ILE A 50 -0.84 6.64 14.25
CA ILE A 50 -0.72 5.89 15.50
C ILE A 50 -1.96 6.06 16.38
N PRO A 51 -2.43 7.28 16.69
CA PRO A 51 -3.68 7.47 17.42
C PRO A 51 -4.87 6.81 16.69
N ARG A 52 -4.94 6.96 15.36
CA ARG A 52 -6.03 6.38 14.57
C ARG A 52 -6.09 4.86 14.65
N VAL A 53 -4.93 4.19 14.65
CA VAL A 53 -4.89 2.73 14.87
C VAL A 53 -5.53 2.35 16.20
N TYR A 54 -5.20 3.04 17.28
CA TYR A 54 -5.75 2.72 18.61
C TYR A 54 -7.24 3.05 18.72
N GLU A 55 -7.71 4.12 18.08
CA GLU A 55 -9.14 4.46 17.99
C GLU A 55 -9.93 3.33 17.30
N LEU A 56 -9.47 2.91 16.10
CA LEU A 56 -10.13 1.85 15.35
C LEU A 56 -9.98 0.48 16.07
N ALA A 57 -8.84 0.23 16.70
CA ALA A 57 -8.64 -0.96 17.50
C ALA A 57 -9.63 -1.03 18.67
N GLN A 58 -9.86 0.07 19.38
CA GLN A 58 -10.85 0.16 20.44
C GLN A 58 -12.28 -0.03 19.89
N GLN A 59 -12.60 0.63 18.79
CA GLN A 59 -13.92 0.55 18.15
C GLN A 59 -14.29 -0.87 17.78
N PHE A 60 -13.35 -1.65 17.25
CA PHE A 60 -13.59 -3.01 16.75
C PHE A 60 -13.11 -4.13 17.70
N GLY A 61 -12.64 -3.79 18.88
CA GLY A 61 -12.23 -4.76 19.89
C GLY A 61 -10.92 -5.47 19.60
N PHE A 62 -9.96 -4.79 18.97
CA PHE A 62 -8.60 -5.27 18.73
C PHE A 62 -7.61 -4.73 19.76
N LYS A 63 -6.52 -5.47 20.00
CA LYS A 63 -5.45 -5.08 20.94
C LYS A 63 -4.08 -5.30 20.29
N PRO A 64 -3.61 -4.39 19.43
CA PRO A 64 -2.26 -4.48 18.87
C PRO A 64 -1.21 -4.28 19.97
N CYS A 65 -0.11 -5.03 19.92
CA CYS A 65 1.02 -4.88 20.85
C CYS A 65 1.87 -3.64 20.56
N GLY A 66 1.80 -3.11 19.35
CA GLY A 66 2.54 -1.90 18.97
C GLY A 66 2.26 -1.50 17.53
N VAL A 67 2.62 -0.26 17.23
CA VAL A 67 2.49 0.33 15.88
C VAL A 67 3.80 0.99 15.50
N THR A 68 4.29 0.72 14.31
CA THR A 68 5.48 1.36 13.73
C THR A 68 5.14 2.00 12.40
N ILE A 69 5.76 3.14 12.12
CA ILE A 69 5.65 3.83 10.84
C ILE A 69 6.97 3.69 10.08
N ARG A 70 6.89 3.23 8.84
CA ARG A 70 8.04 3.00 7.97
C ARG A 70 7.79 3.53 6.58
N HIS A 71 8.85 3.77 5.82
CA HIS A 71 8.75 3.89 4.38
C HIS A 71 8.96 2.50 3.77
N GLN A 72 7.91 1.91 3.21
CA GLN A 72 7.96 0.59 2.57
C GLN A 72 7.81 0.73 1.06
N LYS A 73 8.55 -0.10 0.31
CA LYS A 73 8.58 -0.03 -1.16
C LYS A 73 7.39 -0.72 -1.84
N THR A 74 6.79 -1.72 -1.19
CA THR A 74 5.83 -2.63 -1.84
C THR A 74 4.53 -2.85 -1.07
N ARG A 75 4.42 -2.34 0.15
CA ARG A 75 3.27 -2.60 1.03
C ARG A 75 2.76 -1.33 1.67
N TRP A 76 1.45 -1.23 1.80
CA TRP A 76 0.79 -0.17 2.56
C TRP A 76 0.86 -0.42 4.08
N GLY A 77 0.83 -1.69 4.47
CA GLY A 77 0.93 -2.11 5.85
C GLY A 77 1.32 -3.58 5.98
N SER A 78 1.54 -4.01 7.20
CA SER A 78 1.73 -5.41 7.58
C SER A 78 1.47 -5.61 9.08
N CYS A 79 1.05 -6.81 9.45
CA CYS A 79 0.93 -7.24 10.83
C CYS A 79 1.89 -8.41 11.08
N SER A 80 2.70 -8.32 12.12
CA SER A 80 3.64 -9.37 12.50
C SER A 80 2.96 -10.43 13.38
N ALA A 81 3.58 -11.63 13.46
CA ALA A 81 3.17 -12.67 14.40
C ALA A 81 3.21 -12.21 15.87
N ARG A 82 4.00 -11.17 16.18
CA ARG A 82 4.04 -10.54 17.51
C ARG A 82 2.95 -9.49 17.72
N GLN A 83 1.94 -9.47 16.85
CA GLN A 83 0.81 -8.53 16.92
C GLN A 83 1.21 -7.05 16.86
N THR A 84 2.29 -6.74 16.17
CA THR A 84 2.75 -5.37 15.90
C THR A 84 2.39 -4.99 14.47
N LEU A 85 1.72 -3.86 14.30
CA LEU A 85 1.41 -3.29 13.00
C LEU A 85 2.58 -2.44 12.50
N SER A 86 2.90 -2.56 11.22
CA SER A 86 3.82 -1.67 10.53
C SER A 86 3.06 -0.99 9.39
N LEU A 87 2.98 0.33 9.40
CA LEU A 87 2.25 1.11 8.40
C LEU A 87 3.22 1.96 7.57
N ASN A 88 2.91 2.08 6.29
CA ASN A 88 3.67 2.93 5.38
C ASN A 88 3.33 4.40 5.62
N CYS A 89 4.35 5.26 5.75
CA CYS A 89 4.12 6.71 5.91
C CYS A 89 3.36 7.32 4.72
N GLN A 90 3.44 6.71 3.54
CA GLN A 90 2.70 7.15 2.36
C GLN A 90 1.18 6.94 2.46
N LEU A 91 0.68 6.29 3.50
CA LEU A 91 -0.75 6.33 3.81
C LEU A 91 -1.28 7.75 3.94
N MET A 92 -0.41 8.71 4.31
CA MET A 92 -0.76 10.13 4.39
C MET A 92 -1.14 10.74 3.03
N LEU A 93 -0.76 10.11 1.92
CA LEU A 93 -1.12 10.51 0.56
C LEU A 93 -2.46 9.93 0.09
N LEU A 94 -3.07 9.04 0.87
CA LEU A 94 -4.36 8.42 0.55
C LEU A 94 -5.52 9.19 1.20
N PRO A 95 -6.73 9.09 0.63
CA PRO A 95 -7.96 9.50 1.30
C PRO A 95 -8.12 8.80 2.66
N GLU A 96 -8.79 9.46 3.60
CA GLU A 96 -8.95 8.94 4.97
C GLU A 96 -9.63 7.57 5.00
N GLU A 97 -10.67 7.37 4.19
CA GLU A 97 -11.38 6.08 4.11
C GLU A 97 -10.47 4.92 3.68
N LEU A 98 -9.53 5.17 2.75
CA LEU A 98 -8.55 4.16 2.33
C LEU A 98 -7.50 3.91 3.42
N ARG A 99 -7.10 4.94 4.16
CA ARG A 99 -6.22 4.78 5.32
C ARG A 99 -6.87 3.91 6.38
N ASP A 100 -8.12 4.19 6.73
CA ASP A 100 -8.88 3.42 7.70
C ASP A 100 -9.07 1.98 7.24
N TYR A 101 -9.37 1.77 5.96
CA TYR A 101 -9.46 0.42 5.39
C TYR A 101 -8.16 -0.37 5.58
N ILE A 102 -7.01 0.23 5.29
CA ILE A 102 -5.71 -0.44 5.45
C ILE A 102 -5.45 -0.73 6.92
N ILE A 103 -5.71 0.21 7.82
CA ILE A 103 -5.54 0.00 9.27
C ILE A 103 -6.42 -1.15 9.76
N VAL A 104 -7.70 -1.18 9.39
CA VAL A 104 -8.63 -2.25 9.78
C VAL A 104 -8.20 -3.58 9.18
N HIS A 105 -7.72 -3.60 7.93
CA HIS A 105 -7.16 -4.80 7.29
C HIS A 105 -6.02 -5.39 8.13
N GLU A 106 -5.06 -4.55 8.55
CA GLU A 106 -3.93 -5.01 9.37
C GLU A 106 -4.37 -5.40 10.79
N LEU A 107 -5.36 -4.73 11.38
CA LEU A 107 -5.95 -5.12 12.66
C LEU A 107 -6.65 -6.49 12.59
N CYS A 108 -7.30 -6.80 11.48
CA CYS A 108 -7.93 -8.12 11.28
C CYS A 108 -6.91 -9.26 11.25
N HIS A 109 -5.67 -8.98 10.83
CA HIS A 109 -4.57 -9.96 10.90
C HIS A 109 -4.18 -10.35 12.34
N LEU A 110 -4.55 -9.58 13.35
CA LEU A 110 -4.40 -9.99 14.76
C LEU A 110 -5.22 -11.25 15.10
N LYS A 111 -6.29 -11.53 14.34
CA LYS A 111 -7.15 -12.72 14.52
C LYS A 111 -6.96 -13.76 13.42
N HIS A 112 -6.73 -13.34 12.20
CA HIS A 112 -6.61 -14.22 11.03
C HIS A 112 -5.39 -13.84 10.21
N LEU A 113 -4.33 -14.64 10.28
CA LEU A 113 -3.07 -14.39 9.57
C LEU A 113 -3.21 -14.52 8.04
N ASN A 114 -4.11 -15.39 7.57
CA ASN A 114 -4.32 -15.65 6.15
C ASN A 114 -5.57 -14.92 5.63
N HIS A 115 -5.54 -14.52 4.38
CA HIS A 115 -6.66 -13.87 3.68
C HIS A 115 -7.76 -14.88 3.27
N GLY A 116 -8.12 -15.79 4.15
CA GLY A 116 -9.20 -16.77 3.93
C GLY A 116 -10.60 -16.18 4.12
N PRO A 117 -11.66 -17.00 3.97
CA PRO A 117 -13.05 -16.54 4.12
C PRO A 117 -13.34 -15.89 5.46
N ALA A 118 -12.79 -16.42 6.55
CA ALA A 118 -12.97 -15.87 7.91
C ALA A 118 -12.33 -14.48 8.06
N PHE A 119 -11.17 -14.25 7.44
CA PHE A 119 -10.53 -12.94 7.40
C PHE A 119 -11.41 -11.90 6.69
N TRP A 120 -11.88 -12.21 5.48
CA TRP A 120 -12.72 -11.30 4.71
C TRP A 120 -14.07 -11.04 5.36
N ALA A 121 -14.66 -12.05 6.01
CA ALA A 121 -15.88 -11.89 6.79
C ALA A 121 -15.66 -10.91 7.95
N LEU A 122 -14.53 -11.00 8.65
CA LEU A 122 -14.18 -10.08 9.73
C LEU A 122 -13.94 -8.64 9.21
N VAL A 123 -13.21 -8.47 8.11
CA VAL A 123 -12.99 -7.15 7.50
C VAL A 123 -14.32 -6.51 7.10
N GLN A 124 -15.22 -7.25 6.44
CA GLN A 124 -16.54 -6.75 6.03
C GLN A 124 -17.47 -6.48 7.23
N LYS A 125 -17.31 -7.21 8.33
CA LYS A 125 -18.03 -6.92 9.57
C LYS A 125 -17.61 -5.58 10.16
N CYS A 126 -16.32 -5.26 10.12
CA CYS A 126 -15.80 -3.97 10.59
C CYS A 126 -16.14 -2.83 9.60
N LEU A 127 -15.95 -3.08 8.31
CA LEU A 127 -16.15 -2.13 7.21
C LEU A 127 -17.04 -2.76 6.12
N PRO A 128 -18.36 -2.52 6.10
CA PRO A 128 -19.27 -3.11 5.12
C PRO A 128 -18.89 -2.80 3.65
N ASN A 129 -18.25 -1.66 3.40
CA ASN A 129 -17.78 -1.22 2.08
C ASN A 129 -16.34 -1.66 1.75
N ALA A 130 -15.74 -2.56 2.52
CA ALA A 130 -14.35 -2.97 2.38
C ALA A 130 -13.97 -3.45 0.98
N LEU A 131 -14.86 -4.15 0.26
CA LEU A 131 -14.60 -4.63 -1.09
C LEU A 131 -14.51 -3.48 -2.11
N THR A 132 -15.29 -2.42 -1.92
CA THR A 132 -15.22 -1.21 -2.74
C THR A 132 -13.91 -0.48 -2.48
N LEU A 133 -13.55 -0.26 -1.22
CA LEU A 133 -12.29 0.38 -0.81
C LEU A 133 -11.07 -0.42 -1.32
N ARG A 134 -11.12 -1.75 -1.24
CA ARG A 134 -10.08 -2.62 -1.80
C ARG A 134 -9.89 -2.42 -3.30
N ARG A 135 -10.98 -2.26 -4.04
CA ARG A 135 -10.95 -2.01 -5.49
C ARG A 135 -10.37 -0.64 -5.81
N GLU A 136 -10.78 0.37 -5.08
CA GLU A 136 -10.27 1.73 -5.18
C GLU A 136 -8.77 1.80 -4.85
N LEU A 137 -8.32 1.15 -3.79
CA LEU A 137 -6.91 1.12 -3.38
C LEU A 137 -5.97 0.62 -4.51
N ARG A 138 -6.45 -0.24 -5.41
CA ARG A 138 -5.66 -0.73 -6.54
C ARG A 138 -5.30 0.35 -7.56
N THR A 139 -5.98 1.49 -7.55
CA THR A 139 -5.66 2.63 -8.39
C THR A 139 -4.49 3.46 -7.86
N TYR A 140 -4.15 3.28 -6.59
CA TYR A 140 -3.03 3.97 -5.95
C TYR A 140 -1.77 3.12 -6.00
N ILE A 141 -0.62 3.78 -6.11
CA ILE A 141 0.70 3.14 -6.09
C ILE A 141 1.55 3.73 -4.99
N ILE A 142 2.40 2.91 -4.41
CA ILE A 142 3.44 3.36 -3.47
C ILE A 142 4.52 4.07 -4.28
N GLN A 143 4.83 5.31 -3.92
CA GLN A 143 5.82 6.12 -4.61
C GLN A 143 7.23 5.63 -4.24
N PRO A 144 8.11 5.38 -5.22
CA PRO A 144 9.49 5.04 -4.94
C PRO A 144 10.25 6.24 -4.36
N LEU A 145 11.26 5.97 -3.53
CA LEU A 145 12.21 6.99 -3.13
C LEU A 145 13.09 7.39 -4.32
N ASP A 146 13.22 8.68 -4.54
CA ASP A 146 14.21 9.21 -5.47
C ASP A 146 15.59 9.27 -4.79
N ASN A 147 16.43 8.33 -5.12
CA ASN A 147 17.81 8.31 -4.65
C ASN A 147 18.77 9.06 -5.60
N LYS A 148 18.28 9.68 -6.69
CA LYS A 148 19.14 10.30 -7.71
C LYS A 148 19.64 11.69 -7.31
N HIS A 149 18.89 12.42 -6.49
CA HIS A 149 19.30 13.77 -6.06
C HIS A 149 20.39 13.80 -5.00
N VAL A 150 20.72 12.69 -4.37
CA VAL A 150 21.82 12.63 -3.38
C VAL A 150 23.21 12.69 -4.03
N HIS A 151 23.31 12.46 -5.34
CA HIS A 151 24.60 12.44 -6.05
C HIS A 151 24.96 13.70 -6.83
N GLU A 152 24.03 14.64 -7.06
CA GLU A 152 24.32 15.84 -7.83
C GLU A 152 24.84 17.03 -6.98
N GLU A 153 24.66 17.02 -5.67
CA GLU A 153 25.20 18.07 -4.78
C GLU A 153 26.62 17.78 -4.26
N LEU A 154 27.23 16.66 -4.63
CA LEU A 154 28.57 16.27 -4.19
C LEU A 154 29.63 16.30 -5.34
N LEU A 155 29.31 16.87 -6.49
CA LEU A 155 30.24 17.16 -7.59
C LEU A 155 30.28 18.65 -7.89
#